data_11fe207e5c22a69f86b75dddaa6dea6b
#
_entry.id   11fe207e5c22a69f86b75dddaa6dea6b
#
_cell.length_a   1.000
_cell.length_b   1.000
_cell.length_c   1.000
_cell.angle_alpha   90.00
_cell.angle_beta   90.00
_cell.angle_gamma   90.00
#
_symmetry.space_group_name_H-M   'P 1'
#
loop_
_entity.id
_entity.type
_entity.pdbx_description
1 polymer ?
#
loop_
_entity_poly.entity_id
_entity_poly.type
_entity_poly.pdbx_seq_one_letter_code
_entity_poly.pdbx_strand_id
1 'polypeptide(L)'
;MTFNPVDKELLAKIENACGYEVFRPASQAYAEEPRGRWIGNIGSVVAPRNVTEASKVLKICSDARVPVIPYGGGTGLVGGQVGENLLAPLILSAERLTSIIDIFPKEHAIVCQAGCTLEDIQKEARAADRLFPLSLASK
;
A
#
# COMPACT_ATOMS: atom_id res chain seq x y z
N MET A 1 15.86 18.29 3.00
CA MET A 1 15.62 17.76 1.63
C MET A 1 14.29 18.30 1.16
N THR A 2 14.21 18.87 -0.02
CA THR A 2 12.95 19.35 -0.59
C THR A 2 12.38 18.24 -1.48
N PHE A 3 11.14 17.84 -1.23
CA PHE A 3 10.40 16.90 -2.06
C PHE A 3 9.52 17.65 -3.05
N ASN A 4 9.29 17.04 -4.20
CA ASN A 4 8.38 17.53 -5.21
C ASN A 4 6.98 16.96 -5.01
N PRO A 5 5.90 17.68 -5.32
CA PRO A 5 4.57 17.12 -5.36
C PRO A 5 4.40 16.21 -6.58
N VAL A 6 3.38 15.34 -6.55
CA VAL A 6 2.91 14.65 -7.74
C VAL A 6 2.46 15.68 -8.78
N ASP A 7 2.92 15.52 -10.01
CA ASP A 7 2.55 16.35 -11.16
C ASP A 7 2.10 15.52 -12.37
N LYS A 8 1.67 16.17 -13.43
CA LYS A 8 1.17 15.51 -14.64
C LYS A 8 2.26 14.70 -15.36
N GLU A 9 3.50 15.15 -15.31
CA GLU A 9 4.62 14.44 -15.95
C GLU A 9 4.91 13.13 -15.24
N LEU A 10 4.95 13.12 -13.91
CA LEU A 10 5.08 11.91 -13.11
C LEU A 10 3.96 10.92 -13.40
N LEU A 11 2.70 11.40 -13.42
CA LEU A 11 1.54 10.53 -13.70
C LEU A 11 1.63 9.90 -15.09
N ALA A 12 2.01 10.67 -16.12
CA ALA A 12 2.20 10.13 -17.45
C ALA A 12 3.33 9.08 -17.52
N LYS A 13 4.43 9.26 -16.78
CA LYS A 13 5.49 8.25 -16.67
C LYS A 13 5.00 6.96 -16.02
N ILE A 14 4.20 7.06 -14.96
CA ILE A 14 3.62 5.91 -14.27
C ILE A 14 2.63 5.20 -15.19
N GLU A 15 1.76 5.93 -15.89
CA GLU A 15 0.79 5.37 -16.85
C GLU A 15 1.49 4.62 -17.97
N ASN A 16 2.53 5.19 -18.56
CA ASN A 16 3.31 4.54 -19.61
C ASN A 16 4.02 3.26 -19.13
N ALA A 17 4.45 3.22 -17.87
CA ALA A 17 5.19 2.08 -17.31
C ALA A 17 4.28 0.94 -16.80
N CYS A 18 3.06 1.26 -16.33
CA CYS A 18 2.18 0.34 -15.61
C CYS A 18 0.75 0.24 -16.20
N GLY A 19 0.39 1.13 -17.13
CA GLY A 19 -0.96 1.26 -17.69
C GLY A 19 -1.89 2.10 -16.79
N TYR A 20 -2.95 2.64 -17.39
CA TYR A 20 -3.94 3.48 -16.69
C TYR A 20 -4.60 2.79 -15.50
N GLU A 21 -4.79 1.47 -15.60
CA GLU A 21 -5.46 0.69 -14.55
C GLU A 21 -4.71 0.60 -13.21
N VAL A 22 -3.48 1.13 -13.13
CA VAL A 22 -2.75 1.22 -11.87
C VAL A 22 -3.33 2.30 -10.96
N PHE A 23 -3.96 3.33 -11.52
CA PHE A 23 -4.54 4.43 -10.75
C PHE A 23 -5.83 4.03 -10.04
N ARG A 24 -6.07 4.69 -8.90
CA ARG A 24 -7.29 4.60 -8.11
C ARG A 24 -7.86 5.98 -7.86
N PRO A 25 -9.19 6.09 -7.71
CA PRO A 25 -9.79 7.34 -7.26
C PRO A 25 -9.20 7.78 -5.92
N ALA A 26 -8.75 9.01 -5.85
CA ALA A 26 -8.33 9.61 -4.59
C ALA A 26 -9.58 9.82 -3.72
N SER A 27 -9.59 9.24 -2.53
CA SER A 27 -10.65 9.44 -1.54
C SER A 27 -10.05 9.95 -0.23
N GLN A 28 -10.86 10.59 0.59
CA GLN A 28 -10.43 11.09 1.89
C GLN A 28 -9.91 9.98 2.81
N ALA A 29 -10.35 8.73 2.62
CA ALA A 29 -9.86 7.58 3.38
C ALA A 29 -8.34 7.38 3.29
N TYR A 30 -7.70 7.79 2.19
CA TYR A 30 -6.24 7.75 2.06
C TYR A 30 -5.52 8.92 2.72
N ALA A 31 -6.24 10.00 3.05
CA ALA A 31 -5.68 11.22 3.64
C ALA A 31 -5.88 11.31 5.14
N GLU A 32 -6.76 10.50 5.71
CA GLU A 32 -7.20 10.64 7.10
C GLU A 32 -6.97 9.35 7.89
N GLU A 33 -6.47 9.50 9.10
CA GLU A 33 -6.35 8.40 10.06
C GLU A 33 -7.74 8.11 10.66
N PRO A 34 -8.08 6.84 11.02
CA PRO A 34 -9.44 6.44 11.41
C PRO A 34 -10.07 7.21 12.57
N ARG A 35 -9.28 7.89 13.41
CA ARG A 35 -9.78 8.72 14.52
C ARG A 35 -9.78 10.22 14.19
N GLY A 36 -9.42 10.59 12.96
CA GLY A 36 -9.38 11.97 12.50
C GLY A 36 -8.33 12.86 13.19
N ARG A 37 -7.30 12.27 13.80
CA ARG A 37 -6.26 13.04 14.51
C ARG A 37 -5.22 13.61 13.55
N TRP A 38 -4.98 12.93 12.46
CA TRP A 38 -4.03 13.33 11.40
C TRP A 38 -4.73 13.34 10.06
N ILE A 39 -4.60 14.45 9.36
CA ILE A 39 -5.13 14.67 8.03
C ILE A 39 -3.99 15.15 7.15
N GLY A 40 -3.80 14.53 5.99
CA GLY A 40 -2.74 14.87 5.06
C GLY A 40 -3.27 15.20 3.67
N ASN A 41 -2.32 15.40 2.75
CA ASN A 41 -2.61 15.66 1.36
C ASN A 41 -2.42 14.40 0.51
N ILE A 42 -3.08 14.36 -0.64
CA ILE A 42 -2.95 13.31 -1.65
C ILE A 42 -2.65 13.96 -2.99
N GLY A 43 -1.59 13.51 -3.66
CA GLY A 43 -1.33 13.87 -5.05
C GLY A 43 -2.00 12.92 -6.03
N SER A 44 -1.84 11.62 -5.80
CA SER A 44 -2.50 10.55 -6.54
C SER A 44 -2.44 9.25 -5.77
N VAL A 45 -3.27 8.29 -6.15
CA VAL A 45 -3.30 6.94 -5.58
C VAL A 45 -3.02 5.91 -6.69
N VAL A 46 -2.09 5.00 -6.43
CA VAL A 46 -1.78 3.88 -7.32
C VAL A 46 -1.87 2.56 -6.56
N ALA A 47 -2.37 1.52 -7.23
CA ALA A 47 -2.47 0.16 -6.71
C ALA A 47 -1.81 -0.81 -7.71
N PRO A 48 -0.52 -1.08 -7.59
CA PRO A 48 0.19 -2.02 -8.45
C PRO A 48 -0.36 -3.44 -8.27
N ARG A 49 -0.36 -4.21 -9.36
CA ARG A 49 -0.85 -5.60 -9.39
C ARG A 49 0.19 -6.62 -8.94
N ASN A 50 1.45 -6.22 -8.98
CA ASN A 50 2.58 -7.10 -8.68
C ASN A 50 3.80 -6.28 -8.25
N VAL A 51 4.82 -6.98 -7.75
CA VAL A 51 6.07 -6.38 -7.26
C VAL A 51 6.81 -5.62 -8.37
N THR A 52 6.73 -6.07 -9.62
CA THR A 52 7.39 -5.40 -10.76
C THR A 52 6.77 -4.03 -11.02
N GLU A 53 5.45 -3.92 -11.01
CA GLU A 53 4.76 -2.62 -11.13
C GLU A 53 5.09 -1.71 -9.94
N ALA A 54 5.05 -2.24 -8.70
CA ALA A 54 5.42 -1.48 -7.51
C ALA A 54 6.85 -0.94 -7.60
N SER A 55 7.80 -1.75 -8.03
CA SER A 55 9.20 -1.35 -8.23
C SER A 55 9.34 -0.24 -9.27
N LYS A 56 8.63 -0.32 -10.40
CA LYS A 56 8.64 0.74 -11.43
C LYS A 56 8.10 2.05 -10.87
N VAL A 57 6.96 2.03 -10.16
CA VAL A 57 6.37 3.21 -9.53
C VAL A 57 7.35 3.84 -8.54
N LEU A 58 7.94 3.05 -7.65
CA LEU A 58 8.90 3.54 -6.66
C LEU A 58 10.14 4.15 -7.31
N LYS A 59 10.65 3.53 -8.38
CA LYS A 59 11.79 4.08 -9.13
C LYS A 59 11.44 5.43 -9.75
N ILE A 60 10.31 5.55 -10.43
CA ILE A 60 9.85 6.80 -11.06
C ILE A 60 9.71 7.90 -10.00
N CYS A 61 9.09 7.60 -8.85
CA CYS A 61 8.94 8.56 -7.76
C CYS A 61 10.28 8.96 -7.14
N SER A 62 11.20 8.01 -6.96
CA SER A 62 12.55 8.26 -6.44
C SER A 62 13.35 9.19 -7.36
N ASP A 63 13.34 8.91 -8.67
CA ASP A 63 14.04 9.74 -9.68
C ASP A 63 13.47 11.17 -9.72
N ALA A 64 12.16 11.32 -9.49
CA ALA A 64 11.47 12.61 -9.43
C ALA A 64 11.49 13.27 -8.04
N ARG A 65 12.05 12.61 -7.01
CA ARG A 65 12.02 13.05 -5.61
C ARG A 65 10.60 13.31 -5.08
N VAL A 66 9.62 12.54 -5.51
CA VAL A 66 8.25 12.59 -5.03
C VAL A 66 8.09 11.64 -3.85
N PRO A 67 7.55 12.08 -2.69
CA PRO A 67 7.35 11.21 -1.55
C PRO A 67 6.27 10.18 -1.83
N VAL A 68 6.49 8.95 -1.38
CA VAL A 68 5.56 7.84 -1.50
C VAL A 68 5.13 7.40 -0.11
N ILE A 69 3.82 7.29 0.10
CA ILE A 69 3.24 6.75 1.33
C ILE A 69 2.68 5.36 1.02
N PRO A 70 3.24 4.29 1.61
CA PRO A 70 2.66 2.96 1.50
C PRO A 70 1.35 2.90 2.29
N TYR A 71 0.32 2.30 1.68
CA TYR A 71 -1.02 2.19 2.27
C TYR A 71 -1.50 0.74 2.20
N GLY A 72 -1.76 0.15 3.35
CA GLY A 72 -2.41 -1.15 3.50
C GLY A 72 -3.92 -1.00 3.69
N GLY A 73 -4.46 -1.51 4.79
CA GLY A 73 -5.88 -1.38 5.15
C GLY A 73 -6.27 -0.03 5.78
N GLY A 74 -5.34 0.90 5.97
CA GLY A 74 -5.61 2.22 6.56
C GLY A 74 -5.98 2.20 8.05
N THR A 75 -5.80 1.08 8.74
CA THR A 75 -6.26 0.89 10.13
C THR A 75 -5.27 1.38 11.19
N GLY A 76 -4.12 1.88 10.80
CA GLY A 76 -3.09 2.41 11.70
C GLY A 76 -3.58 3.66 12.45
N LEU A 77 -3.25 3.77 13.74
CA LEU A 77 -3.75 4.82 14.63
C LEU A 77 -2.67 5.83 15.07
N VAL A 78 -1.51 5.80 14.38
CA VAL A 78 -0.36 6.66 14.73
C VAL A 78 0.08 7.57 13.57
N GLY A 79 -0.77 7.72 12.56
CA GLY A 79 -0.57 8.62 11.43
C GLY A 79 0.46 8.18 10.40
N GLY A 80 1.01 6.95 10.47
CA GLY A 80 2.06 6.48 9.56
C GLY A 80 1.63 6.36 8.09
N GLN A 81 0.33 6.25 7.83
CA GLN A 81 -0.26 6.22 6.49
C GLN A 81 -0.70 7.61 6.00
N VAL A 82 -0.48 8.66 6.78
CA VAL A 82 -0.94 10.02 6.48
C VAL A 82 0.24 10.93 6.20
N GLY A 83 0.22 11.65 5.09
CA GLY A 83 1.24 12.62 4.69
C GLY A 83 0.94 14.03 5.19
N GLU A 84 0.82 14.24 6.50
CA GLU A 84 0.40 15.50 7.09
C GLU A 84 1.24 16.71 6.64
N ASN A 85 2.56 16.54 6.56
CA ASN A 85 3.49 17.62 6.19
C ASN A 85 4.02 17.49 4.75
N LEU A 86 3.38 16.67 3.92
CA LEU A 86 3.80 16.45 2.54
C LEU A 86 2.87 17.20 1.57
N LEU A 87 3.47 17.85 0.59
CA LEU A 87 2.74 18.52 -0.48
C LEU A 87 2.42 17.49 -1.57
N ALA A 88 1.16 17.03 -1.65
CA ALA A 88 0.68 16.12 -2.68
C ALA A 88 1.56 14.86 -2.92
N PRO A 89 1.74 13.96 -1.91
CA PRO A 89 2.49 12.71 -2.05
C PRO A 89 1.75 11.71 -2.94
N LEU A 90 2.48 10.70 -3.46
CA LEU A 90 1.87 9.53 -4.07
C LEU A 90 1.50 8.50 -2.98
N ILE A 91 0.27 8.03 -2.99
CA ILE A 91 -0.17 6.90 -2.16
C ILE A 91 0.03 5.62 -2.96
N LEU A 92 0.78 4.67 -2.41
CA LEU A 92 0.98 3.35 -2.98
C LEU A 92 0.15 2.33 -2.19
N SER A 93 -1.03 2.01 -2.72
CA SER A 93 -1.95 1.05 -2.10
C SER A 93 -1.52 -0.38 -2.39
N ALA A 94 -1.48 -1.21 -1.36
CA ALA A 94 -1.21 -2.64 -1.46
C ALA A 94 -2.46 -3.48 -1.79
N GLU A 95 -3.64 -2.88 -1.96
CA GLU A 95 -4.95 -3.55 -2.10
C GLU A 95 -5.01 -4.64 -3.19
N ARG A 96 -4.12 -4.61 -4.18
CA ARG A 96 -4.05 -5.59 -5.28
C ARG A 96 -2.92 -6.60 -5.12
N LEU A 97 -2.09 -6.46 -4.11
CA LEU A 97 -1.01 -7.37 -3.76
C LEU A 97 -1.51 -8.38 -2.72
N THR A 98 -2.42 -9.27 -3.11
CA THR A 98 -3.19 -10.12 -2.19
C THR A 98 -2.91 -11.61 -2.30
N SER A 99 -1.85 -12.00 -3.01
CA SER A 99 -1.53 -13.42 -3.19
C SER A 99 -0.82 -14.00 -1.98
N ILE A 100 -1.28 -15.18 -1.54
CA ILE A 100 -0.46 -16.09 -0.73
C ILE A 100 0.53 -16.75 -1.70
N ILE A 101 1.83 -16.60 -1.42
CA ILE A 101 2.89 -17.05 -2.31
C ILE A 101 3.26 -18.51 -1.97
N ASP A 102 3.44 -18.80 -0.69
CA ASP A 102 3.79 -20.16 -0.23
C ASP A 102 3.46 -20.35 1.25
N ILE A 103 3.26 -21.60 1.64
CA ILE A 103 3.01 -22.01 3.02
C ILE A 103 3.97 -23.14 3.37
N PHE A 104 4.72 -22.96 4.45
CA PHE A 104 5.72 -23.90 4.97
C PHE A 104 5.27 -24.43 6.35
N PRO A 105 4.38 -25.44 6.41
CA PRO A 105 3.81 -25.89 7.69
C PRO A 105 4.84 -26.44 8.67
N LYS A 106 5.92 -27.04 8.17
CA LYS A 106 6.99 -27.59 9.01
C LYS A 106 7.84 -26.49 9.66
N GLU A 107 8.03 -25.38 8.96
CA GLU A 107 8.79 -24.22 9.44
C GLU A 107 7.90 -23.20 10.16
N HIS A 108 6.58 -23.46 10.25
CA HIS A 108 5.59 -22.49 10.79
C HIS A 108 5.65 -21.12 10.12
N ALA A 109 5.86 -21.09 8.80
CA ALA A 109 5.99 -19.88 8.03
C ALA A 109 4.97 -19.81 6.88
N ILE A 110 4.54 -18.58 6.57
CA ILE A 110 3.71 -18.25 5.41
C ILE A 110 4.32 -17.04 4.72
N VAL A 111 4.41 -17.08 3.40
CA VAL A 111 4.87 -15.98 2.57
C VAL A 111 3.67 -15.44 1.79
N CYS A 112 3.38 -14.17 1.98
CA CYS A 112 2.26 -13.51 1.32
C CYS A 112 2.63 -12.10 0.88
N GLN A 113 1.84 -11.54 -0.03
CA GLN A 113 1.97 -10.15 -0.46
C GLN A 113 1.40 -9.20 0.60
N ALA A 114 1.85 -7.94 0.57
CA ALA A 114 1.59 -6.92 1.59
C ALA A 114 0.12 -6.47 1.72
N GLY A 115 -0.72 -6.78 0.75
CA GLY A 115 -2.16 -6.48 0.76
C GLY A 115 -3.04 -7.64 1.22
N CYS A 116 -2.46 -8.80 1.60
CA CYS A 116 -3.23 -9.88 2.22
C CYS A 116 -3.83 -9.41 3.53
N THR A 117 -5.10 -9.71 3.76
CA THR A 117 -5.75 -9.42 5.03
C THR A 117 -5.32 -10.45 6.09
N LEU A 118 -5.41 -10.05 7.36
CA LEU A 118 -5.17 -10.98 8.47
C LEU A 118 -6.11 -12.18 8.41
N GLU A 119 -7.36 -11.96 8.01
CA GLU A 119 -8.38 -13.02 7.86
C GLU A 119 -7.98 -14.05 6.79
N ASP A 120 -7.48 -13.60 5.63
CA ASP A 120 -6.99 -14.49 4.57
C ASP A 120 -5.80 -15.33 5.06
N ILE A 121 -4.83 -14.69 5.74
CA ILE A 121 -3.68 -15.40 6.31
C ILE A 121 -4.12 -16.44 7.33
N GLN A 122 -5.07 -16.11 8.21
CA GLN A 122 -5.59 -17.04 9.21
C GLN A 122 -6.36 -18.20 8.58
N LYS A 123 -7.12 -17.94 7.51
CA LYS A 123 -7.83 -18.97 6.76
C LYS A 123 -6.87 -19.97 6.14
N GLU A 124 -5.83 -19.49 5.47
CA GLU A 124 -4.81 -20.34 4.84
C GLU A 124 -3.97 -21.11 5.88
N ALA A 125 -3.63 -20.47 7.00
CA ALA A 125 -2.96 -21.17 8.10
C ALA A 125 -3.82 -22.32 8.65
N ARG A 126 -5.12 -22.10 8.87
CA ARG A 126 -6.05 -23.18 9.30
C ARG A 126 -6.15 -24.30 8.27
N ALA A 127 -6.19 -23.98 6.98
CA ALA A 127 -6.22 -24.99 5.92
C ALA A 127 -4.95 -25.88 5.92
N ALA A 128 -3.83 -25.34 6.38
CA ALA A 128 -2.56 -26.06 6.55
C ALA A 128 -2.39 -26.72 7.94
N ASP A 129 -3.46 -26.83 8.73
CA ASP A 129 -3.45 -27.32 10.12
C ASP A 129 -2.46 -26.53 11.01
N ARG A 130 -2.49 -25.21 10.89
CA ARG A 130 -1.67 -24.27 11.66
C ARG A 130 -2.52 -23.11 12.20
N LEU A 131 -2.04 -22.50 13.25
CA LEU A 131 -2.63 -21.32 13.85
C LEU A 131 -1.77 -20.08 13.57
N PHE A 132 -2.38 -19.04 13.02
CA PHE A 132 -1.80 -17.70 13.03
C PHE A 132 -2.38 -16.93 14.23
N PRO A 133 -1.63 -16.79 15.35
CA PRO A 133 -2.21 -16.42 16.65
C PRO A 133 -2.42 -14.93 16.87
N LEU A 134 -2.40 -14.12 15.81
CA LEU A 134 -2.61 -12.69 15.91
C LEU A 134 -4.10 -12.35 15.89
N SER A 135 -4.57 -11.59 16.87
CA SER A 135 -5.92 -11.05 16.93
C SER A 135 -5.85 -9.52 16.97
N LEU A 136 -6.39 -8.88 15.95
CA LEU A 136 -6.48 -7.42 15.86
C LEU A 136 -7.95 -6.99 15.95
N ALA A 137 -8.18 -5.74 16.38
CA ALA A 137 -9.51 -5.15 16.43
C ALA A 137 -10.07 -4.85 15.02
N SER A 138 -9.18 -4.58 14.04
CA SER A 138 -9.52 -4.45 12.61
C SER A 138 -9.53 -5.81 11.94
N LYS A 139 -10.58 -6.08 11.18
CA LYS A 139 -10.69 -7.26 10.32
C LYS A 139 -10.21 -6.94 8.93
#